data_9ff324b2edce45c92b456b078fc7cd8c
#
_entry.id   9ff324b2edce45c92b456b078fc7cd8c
#
_cell.length_a   1.000
_cell.length_b   1.000
_cell.length_c   1.000
_cell.angle_alpha   90.00
_cell.angle_beta   90.00
_cell.angle_gamma   90.00
#
_symmetry.space_group_name_H-M   'P 1'
#
loop_
_entity.id
_entity.type
_entity.pdbx_description
1 polymer ?
#
loop_
_entity_poly.entity_id
_entity_poly.type
_entity_poly.pdbx_seq_one_letter_code
_entity_poly.pdbx_strand_id
1 'polypeptide(L)'
;MSKKKSEAEPVEYIDSQAFDAAKEKIIGKSHNDKGIGTLSEKTLHAVLKMYYEPDEDNHEVAIDGYFADIYNEHGIIEIQTRQLNKLRDKLSVFLNEYQVRVVYPMPYEKYLSWIEPETGDITSRRKSPKRCSVYDAMFELYKIKAFLKNQNLKVTLLLIDMEEYKLLNGWSYDKKRGSTRYDRVPVGIRRIVKFDRIEDYMPVSYTHLRAHETPEHLV
;
A
#
# COMPACT_ATOMS: atom_id res chain seq x y z
N MET A 1 3.16 -8.49 -41.24
CA MET A 1 2.66 -8.61 -39.86
C MET A 1 3.48 -7.69 -38.96
N SER A 2 2.98 -6.50 -38.72
CA SER A 2 3.66 -5.49 -37.91
C SER A 2 3.48 -5.79 -36.43
N LYS A 3 4.58 -6.05 -35.72
CA LYS A 3 4.58 -6.14 -34.25
C LYS A 3 4.29 -4.73 -33.71
N LYS A 4 3.08 -4.49 -33.19
CA LYS A 4 2.82 -3.32 -32.37
C LYS A 4 3.78 -3.36 -31.19
N LYS A 5 4.73 -2.42 -31.16
CA LYS A 5 5.50 -2.07 -29.98
C LYS A 5 4.47 -1.70 -28.90
N SER A 6 4.48 -2.40 -27.77
CA SER A 6 3.81 -1.94 -26.58
C SER A 6 4.44 -0.61 -26.19
N GLU A 7 3.67 0.47 -26.26
CA GLU A 7 4.07 1.75 -25.67
C GLU A 7 4.35 1.48 -24.20
N ALA A 8 5.59 1.72 -23.79
CA ALA A 8 5.99 1.60 -22.40
C ALA A 8 5.20 2.65 -21.62
N GLU A 9 4.37 2.19 -20.67
CA GLU A 9 3.69 3.10 -19.74
C GLU A 9 4.73 4.02 -19.09
N PRO A 10 4.44 5.32 -18.92
CA PRO A 10 5.40 6.23 -18.33
C PRO A 10 5.77 5.73 -16.92
N VAL A 11 7.05 5.40 -16.75
CA VAL A 11 7.58 5.03 -15.43
C VAL A 11 7.67 6.31 -14.64
N GLU A 12 6.83 6.42 -13.62
CA GLU A 12 6.86 7.57 -12.73
C GLU A 12 8.18 7.62 -11.96
N TYR A 13 8.71 8.84 -11.78
CA TYR A 13 9.93 9.06 -11.00
C TYR A 13 9.72 8.65 -9.55
N ILE A 14 10.63 7.80 -9.05
CA ILE A 14 10.67 7.36 -7.66
C ILE A 14 11.80 8.11 -6.97
N ASP A 15 11.48 8.97 -6.04
CA ASP A 15 12.49 9.63 -5.21
C ASP A 15 12.97 8.66 -4.12
N SER A 16 14.01 7.90 -4.48
CA SER A 16 14.60 6.93 -3.56
C SER A 16 15.30 7.60 -2.38
N GLN A 17 15.84 8.81 -2.53
CA GLN A 17 16.51 9.53 -1.44
C GLN A 17 15.49 9.99 -0.41
N ALA A 18 14.38 10.60 -0.84
CA ALA A 18 13.30 10.98 0.05
C ALA A 18 12.69 9.76 0.77
N PHE A 19 12.56 8.63 0.07
CA PHE A 19 12.05 7.40 0.67
C PHE A 19 13.00 6.82 1.73
N ASP A 20 14.30 6.80 1.46
CA ASP A 20 15.31 6.34 2.41
C ASP A 20 15.40 7.27 3.63
N ALA A 21 15.33 8.59 3.44
CA ALA A 21 15.27 9.57 4.53
C ALA A 21 14.02 9.38 5.41
N ALA A 22 12.85 9.14 4.81
CA ALA A 22 11.63 8.85 5.54
C ALA A 22 11.75 7.56 6.37
N LYS A 23 12.35 6.51 5.80
CA LYS A 23 12.65 5.26 6.49
C LYS A 23 13.56 5.48 7.70
N GLU A 24 14.68 6.15 7.51
CA GLU A 24 15.65 6.42 8.57
C GLU A 24 15.01 7.22 9.72
N LYS A 25 14.21 8.25 9.39
CA LYS A 25 13.53 9.07 10.40
C LYS A 25 12.55 8.24 11.23
N ILE A 26 11.75 7.37 10.63
CA ILE A 26 10.74 6.58 11.34
C ILE A 26 11.37 5.40 12.10
N ILE A 27 12.26 4.65 11.46
CA ILE A 27 12.90 3.47 12.08
C ILE A 27 13.90 3.91 13.14
N GLY A 28 14.66 5.00 12.91
CA GLY A 28 15.58 5.57 13.87
C GLY A 28 14.89 6.08 15.15
N LYS A 29 13.74 6.73 15.02
CA LYS A 29 12.90 7.11 16.18
C LYS A 29 12.45 5.88 17.01
N SER A 30 12.07 4.81 16.35
CA SER A 30 11.60 3.60 17.02
C SER A 30 12.69 2.84 17.78
N HIS A 31 13.96 2.97 17.37
CA HIS A 31 15.09 2.38 18.09
C HIS A 31 15.44 3.11 19.37
N ASN A 32 15.15 4.41 19.44
CA ASN A 32 15.46 5.22 20.63
C ASN A 32 14.40 5.10 21.75
N ASP A 33 13.15 4.77 21.40
CA ASP A 33 12.04 4.86 22.38
C ASP A 33 11.67 3.59 23.13
N LYS A 34 12.00 2.42 22.66
CA LYS A 34 11.88 1.11 23.37
C LYS A 34 12.16 -0.03 22.38
N GLY A 35 12.87 -1.06 22.84
CA GLY A 35 13.27 -2.22 22.04
C GLY A 35 12.17 -2.82 21.16
N ILE A 36 12.53 -3.81 20.38
CA ILE A 36 11.74 -4.51 19.32
C ILE A 36 10.21 -4.69 19.59
N GLY A 37 9.76 -4.44 20.83
CA GLY A 37 8.37 -4.61 21.30
C GLY A 37 7.35 -3.54 20.87
N THR A 38 7.73 -2.43 20.24
CA THR A 38 6.82 -1.32 19.89
C THR A 38 6.60 -1.08 18.40
N LEU A 39 7.28 -1.83 17.53
CA LEU A 39 7.00 -1.81 16.10
C LEU A 39 5.63 -2.45 15.85
N SER A 40 4.59 -1.63 15.89
CA SER A 40 3.23 -2.07 15.53
C SER A 40 3.04 -1.98 14.01
N GLU A 41 2.02 -2.63 13.49
CA GLU A 41 1.62 -2.63 12.05
C GLU A 41 1.63 -1.24 11.36
N LYS A 42 2.13 -0.23 12.04
CA LYS A 42 2.15 1.17 11.63
C LYS A 42 3.41 1.61 10.90
N THR A 43 4.50 0.85 10.92
CA THR A 43 5.78 1.30 10.33
C THR A 43 5.65 1.62 8.85
N LEU A 44 5.04 0.72 8.06
CA LEU A 44 4.79 0.98 6.64
C LEU A 44 3.96 2.25 6.42
N HIS A 45 2.91 2.44 7.22
CA HIS A 45 2.03 3.60 7.13
C HIS A 45 2.79 4.89 7.50
N ALA A 46 3.54 4.88 8.60
CA ALA A 46 4.30 6.03 9.06
C ALA A 46 5.41 6.44 8.07
N VAL A 47 6.14 5.47 7.50
CA VAL A 47 7.15 5.74 6.48
C VAL A 47 6.53 6.36 5.23
N LEU A 48 5.38 5.85 4.79
CA LEU A 48 4.70 6.41 3.62
C LEU A 48 4.14 7.80 3.90
N LYS A 49 3.61 8.08 5.09
CA LYS A 49 3.22 9.46 5.46
C LYS A 49 4.42 10.41 5.34
N MET A 50 5.52 10.05 5.96
CA MET A 50 6.74 10.85 5.93
C MET A 50 7.32 11.02 4.50
N TYR A 51 7.18 10.02 3.64
CA TYR A 51 7.61 10.08 2.24
C TYR A 51 6.76 11.03 1.40
N TYR A 52 5.43 11.01 1.60
CA TYR A 52 4.51 11.89 0.86
C TYR A 52 4.45 13.30 1.42
N GLU A 53 4.71 13.45 2.72
CA GLU A 53 4.68 14.73 3.41
C GLU A 53 5.72 14.74 4.54
N PRO A 54 6.87 15.39 4.32
CA PRO A 54 7.91 15.48 5.33
C PRO A 54 7.58 16.37 6.53
N ASP A 55 6.61 17.29 6.38
CA ASP A 55 6.13 18.15 7.44
C ASP A 55 5.08 17.43 8.28
N GLU A 56 5.44 17.12 9.53
CA GLU A 56 4.57 16.39 10.46
C GLU A 56 3.34 17.21 10.90
N ASP A 57 3.36 18.55 10.76
CA ASP A 57 2.21 19.40 11.09
C ASP A 57 1.02 19.16 10.13
N ASN A 58 1.28 18.63 8.95
CA ASN A 58 0.28 18.24 7.95
C ASN A 58 -0.26 16.82 8.15
N HIS A 59 0.17 16.10 9.20
CA HIS A 59 -0.28 14.74 9.49
C HIS A 59 -1.46 14.70 10.46
N GLU A 60 -2.34 13.69 10.30
CA GLU A 60 -3.49 13.42 11.18
C GLU A 60 -4.37 14.65 11.39
N VAL A 61 -4.63 15.41 10.33
CA VAL A 61 -5.41 16.66 10.39
C VAL A 61 -6.89 16.35 10.50
N ALA A 62 -7.56 16.98 11.46
CA ALA A 62 -9.00 16.83 11.67
C ALA A 62 -9.78 17.62 10.61
N ILE A 63 -10.61 16.92 9.82
CA ILE A 63 -11.46 17.48 8.75
C ILE A 63 -12.83 16.82 8.84
N ASP A 64 -13.89 17.60 9.00
CA ASP A 64 -15.28 17.15 8.94
C ASP A 64 -15.61 15.91 9.77
N GLY A 65 -15.03 15.83 10.98
CA GLY A 65 -15.25 14.72 11.92
C GLY A 65 -14.38 13.48 11.68
N TYR A 66 -13.48 13.54 10.71
CA TYR A 66 -12.47 12.48 10.45
C TYR A 66 -11.06 13.05 10.58
N PHE A 67 -10.08 12.16 10.74
CA PHE A 67 -8.67 12.52 10.64
C PHE A 67 -8.15 12.11 9.26
N ALA A 68 -7.66 13.07 8.49
CA ALA A 68 -6.92 12.81 7.26
C ALA A 68 -5.48 12.39 7.61
N ASP A 69 -4.96 11.35 6.96
CA ASP A 69 -3.57 10.92 7.19
C ASP A 69 -2.59 12.05 6.87
N ILE A 70 -2.85 12.78 5.77
CA ILE A 70 -2.11 13.97 5.35
C ILE A 70 -3.12 14.97 4.76
N TYR A 71 -2.94 16.24 5.10
CA TYR A 71 -3.63 17.35 4.44
C TYR A 71 -2.66 18.50 4.16
N ASN A 72 -2.49 18.86 2.89
CA ASN A 72 -1.61 19.92 2.44
C ASN A 72 -2.24 20.72 1.29
N GLU A 73 -1.47 21.59 0.64
CA GLU A 73 -1.91 22.43 -0.48
C GLU A 73 -2.43 21.64 -1.71
N HIS A 74 -2.08 20.35 -1.81
CA HIS A 74 -2.52 19.45 -2.89
C HIS A 74 -3.80 18.68 -2.54
N GLY A 75 -4.33 18.84 -1.34
CA GLY A 75 -5.52 18.17 -0.82
C GLY A 75 -5.18 17.07 0.20
N ILE A 76 -6.05 16.08 0.27
CA ILE A 76 -5.96 14.98 1.23
C ILE A 76 -5.23 13.81 0.61
N ILE A 77 -4.32 13.18 1.38
CA ILE A 77 -3.72 11.90 1.05
C ILE A 77 -4.09 10.90 2.15
N GLU A 78 -4.73 9.79 1.75
CA GLU A 78 -5.09 8.68 2.63
C GLU A 78 -4.23 7.46 2.29
N ILE A 79 -3.50 6.92 3.27
CA ILE A 79 -2.62 5.77 3.09
C ILE A 79 -3.31 4.53 3.64
N GLN A 80 -3.84 3.69 2.76
CA GLN A 80 -4.58 2.50 3.15
C GLN A 80 -3.81 1.23 2.83
N THR A 81 -3.24 0.59 3.83
CA THR A 81 -2.41 -0.61 3.63
C THR A 81 -3.20 -1.90 3.39
N ARG A 82 -4.53 -1.88 3.55
CA ARG A 82 -5.47 -2.98 3.28
C ARG A 82 -6.92 -2.54 3.47
N GLN A 83 -7.87 -3.30 2.90
CA GLN A 83 -9.31 -3.12 3.11
C GLN A 83 -9.79 -1.72 2.73
N LEU A 84 -9.70 -1.34 1.46
CA LEU A 84 -10.15 -0.03 0.96
C LEU A 84 -11.61 0.28 1.31
N ASN A 85 -12.45 -0.74 1.58
CA ASN A 85 -13.83 -0.50 2.05
C ASN A 85 -13.90 0.31 3.35
N LYS A 86 -12.87 0.33 4.18
CA LYS A 86 -12.82 1.13 5.41
C LYS A 86 -12.74 2.64 5.14
N LEU A 87 -12.35 3.04 3.93
CA LEU A 87 -12.30 4.44 3.53
C LEU A 87 -13.66 5.00 3.08
N ARG A 88 -14.69 4.16 2.92
CA ARG A 88 -15.96 4.60 2.30
C ARG A 88 -16.56 5.81 2.99
N ASP A 89 -16.62 5.80 4.32
CA ASP A 89 -17.25 6.89 5.09
C ASP A 89 -16.42 8.17 4.96
N LYS A 90 -15.09 8.10 5.09
CA LYS A 90 -14.19 9.22 4.85
C LYS A 90 -14.33 9.76 3.42
N LEU A 91 -14.31 8.89 2.41
CA LEU A 91 -14.44 9.28 1.01
C LEU A 91 -15.77 9.95 0.72
N SER A 92 -16.88 9.51 1.35
CA SER A 92 -18.20 10.12 1.16
C SER A 92 -18.25 11.56 1.67
N VAL A 93 -17.41 11.92 2.62
CA VAL A 93 -17.30 13.27 3.19
C VAL A 93 -16.26 14.09 2.43
N PHE A 94 -15.03 13.60 2.36
CA PHE A 94 -13.90 14.36 1.81
C PHE A 94 -14.05 14.70 0.32
N LEU A 95 -14.61 13.80 -0.49
CA LEU A 95 -14.75 14.01 -1.93
C LEU A 95 -15.76 15.09 -2.32
N ASN A 96 -16.54 15.62 -1.38
CA ASN A 96 -17.46 16.72 -1.65
C ASN A 96 -16.70 18.05 -1.86
N GLU A 97 -15.60 18.26 -1.14
CA GLU A 97 -14.89 19.54 -1.11
C GLU A 97 -13.40 19.44 -1.44
N TYR A 98 -12.79 18.26 -1.26
CA TYR A 98 -11.34 18.08 -1.36
C TYR A 98 -10.95 17.15 -2.50
N GLN A 99 -9.78 17.41 -3.08
CA GLN A 99 -9.05 16.42 -3.86
C GLN A 99 -8.51 15.37 -2.87
N VAL A 100 -8.79 14.09 -3.13
CA VAL A 100 -8.35 12.98 -2.28
C VAL A 100 -7.51 12.01 -3.09
N ARG A 101 -6.29 11.76 -2.64
CA ARG A 101 -5.42 10.72 -3.18
C ARG A 101 -5.34 9.54 -2.22
N VAL A 102 -5.82 8.38 -2.64
CA VAL A 102 -5.67 7.13 -1.90
C VAL A 102 -4.39 6.45 -2.34
N VAL A 103 -3.45 6.26 -1.41
CA VAL A 103 -2.20 5.52 -1.62
C VAL A 103 -2.37 4.10 -1.09
N TYR A 104 -2.20 3.12 -1.99
CA TYR A 104 -2.37 1.70 -1.66
C TYR A 104 -1.07 0.93 -1.91
N PRO A 105 -0.28 0.64 -0.84
CA PRO A 105 0.96 -0.12 -0.96
C PRO A 105 0.67 -1.61 -1.11
N MET A 106 1.34 -2.23 -2.10
CA MET A 106 1.23 -3.64 -2.43
C MET A 106 2.61 -4.31 -2.41
N PRO A 107 2.75 -5.50 -1.82
CA PRO A 107 4.04 -6.19 -1.78
C PRO A 107 4.45 -6.68 -3.17
N TYR A 108 5.50 -6.09 -3.76
CA TYR A 108 6.13 -6.61 -4.97
C TYR A 108 7.01 -7.82 -4.61
N GLU A 109 8.02 -7.62 -3.78
CA GLU A 109 8.74 -8.70 -3.13
C GLU A 109 8.52 -8.61 -1.62
N LYS A 110 8.28 -9.75 -1.01
CA LYS A 110 8.06 -9.84 0.42
C LYS A 110 8.97 -10.86 1.06
N TYR A 111 9.62 -10.45 2.13
CA TYR A 111 10.41 -11.32 2.98
C TYR A 111 9.72 -11.51 4.31
N LEU A 112 9.82 -12.70 4.86
CA LEU A 112 9.18 -13.10 6.10
C LEU A 112 10.25 -13.46 7.12
N SER A 113 10.09 -12.93 8.33
CA SER A 113 10.83 -13.34 9.52
C SER A 113 9.85 -13.55 10.66
N TRP A 114 10.17 -14.46 11.57
CA TRP A 114 9.35 -14.72 12.74
C TRP A 114 10.11 -14.30 13.98
N ILE A 115 9.38 -13.75 14.93
CA ILE A 115 9.87 -13.32 16.23
C ILE A 115 9.35 -14.33 17.26
N GLU A 116 10.25 -14.91 18.04
CA GLU A 116 9.88 -15.71 19.21
C GLU A 116 9.38 -14.77 20.30
N PRO A 117 8.13 -14.89 20.76
CA PRO A 117 7.56 -13.94 21.73
C PRO A 117 8.27 -13.89 23.08
N GLU A 118 8.87 -15.03 23.52
CA GLU A 118 9.50 -15.13 24.83
C GLU A 118 10.93 -14.61 24.86
N THR A 119 11.69 -14.87 23.80
CA THR A 119 13.13 -14.51 23.74
C THR A 119 13.39 -13.24 22.92
N GLY A 120 12.46 -12.88 22.01
CA GLY A 120 12.66 -11.83 21.04
C GLY A 120 13.56 -12.23 19.85
N ASP A 121 13.97 -13.49 19.78
CA ASP A 121 14.83 -13.98 18.70
C ASP A 121 14.11 -13.91 17.35
N ILE A 122 14.86 -13.49 16.32
CA ILE A 122 14.33 -13.37 14.97
C ILE A 122 14.89 -14.49 14.10
N THR A 123 14.00 -15.23 13.44
CA THR A 123 14.40 -16.27 12.50
C THR A 123 15.06 -15.69 11.26
N SER A 124 15.82 -16.53 10.53
CA SER A 124 16.39 -16.15 9.25
C SER A 124 15.31 -15.69 8.26
N ARG A 125 15.64 -14.66 7.49
CA ARG A 125 14.81 -14.06 6.46
C ARG A 125 14.47 -15.05 5.34
N ARG A 126 13.20 -15.23 5.03
CA ARG A 126 12.71 -16.11 3.97
C ARG A 126 11.91 -15.34 2.93
N LYS A 127 12.22 -15.49 1.65
CA LYS A 127 11.45 -14.89 0.56
C LYS A 127 10.09 -15.57 0.43
N SER A 128 9.02 -14.75 0.40
CA SER A 128 7.67 -15.21 0.11
C SER A 128 7.52 -15.53 -1.38
N PRO A 129 6.90 -16.63 -1.77
CA PRO A 129 6.63 -16.92 -3.18
C PRO A 129 5.58 -15.98 -3.79
N LYS A 130 4.74 -15.34 -2.95
CA LYS A 130 3.67 -14.46 -3.42
C LYS A 130 4.23 -13.10 -3.79
N ARG A 131 3.98 -12.68 -5.03
CA ARG A 131 4.15 -11.32 -5.53
C ARG A 131 2.78 -10.75 -5.87
N CYS A 132 2.58 -9.46 -5.63
CA CYS A 132 1.40 -8.77 -6.12
C CYS A 132 1.72 -8.04 -7.42
N SER A 133 0.73 -8.03 -8.29
CA SER A 133 0.68 -7.24 -9.51
C SER A 133 -0.35 -6.12 -9.38
N VAL A 134 -0.36 -5.18 -10.31
CA VAL A 134 -1.37 -4.12 -10.36
C VAL A 134 -2.79 -4.69 -10.44
N TYR A 135 -2.96 -5.85 -11.07
CA TYR A 135 -4.26 -6.53 -11.18
C TYR A 135 -4.84 -6.98 -9.83
N ASP A 136 -3.99 -7.33 -8.87
CA ASP A 136 -4.44 -7.72 -7.54
C ASP A 136 -5.13 -6.55 -6.80
N ALA A 137 -4.83 -5.30 -7.18
CA ALA A 137 -5.49 -4.11 -6.63
C ALA A 137 -6.97 -4.01 -7.05
N MET A 138 -7.36 -4.59 -8.17
CA MET A 138 -8.73 -4.47 -8.69
C MET A 138 -9.77 -5.00 -7.68
N PHE A 139 -9.45 -6.06 -6.94
CA PHE A 139 -10.33 -6.59 -5.89
C PHE A 139 -10.56 -5.59 -4.75
N GLU A 140 -9.54 -4.81 -4.40
CA GLU A 140 -9.67 -3.78 -3.37
C GLU A 140 -10.36 -2.53 -3.94
N LEU A 141 -10.01 -2.10 -5.14
CA LEU A 141 -10.64 -0.96 -5.82
C LEU A 141 -12.13 -1.19 -6.05
N TYR A 142 -12.55 -2.42 -6.36
CA TYR A 142 -13.96 -2.76 -6.48
C TYR A 142 -14.78 -2.45 -5.21
N LYS A 143 -14.15 -2.53 -4.04
CA LYS A 143 -14.80 -2.21 -2.76
C LYS A 143 -15.16 -0.74 -2.61
N ILE A 144 -14.50 0.15 -3.37
CA ILE A 144 -14.77 1.59 -3.44
C ILE A 144 -15.27 2.04 -4.81
N LYS A 145 -15.81 1.12 -5.61
CA LYS A 145 -16.24 1.38 -6.99
C LYS A 145 -17.21 2.56 -7.16
N ALA A 146 -18.03 2.82 -6.14
CA ALA A 146 -18.98 3.92 -6.16
C ALA A 146 -18.30 5.29 -6.28
N PHE A 147 -17.04 5.41 -5.84
CA PHE A 147 -16.28 6.65 -5.82
C PHE A 147 -15.33 6.79 -7.02
N LEU A 148 -15.00 5.70 -7.75
CA LEU A 148 -13.98 5.72 -8.81
C LEU A 148 -14.30 6.66 -9.99
N LYS A 149 -15.56 7.09 -10.14
CA LYS A 149 -15.97 8.08 -11.15
C LYS A 149 -15.90 9.53 -10.64
N ASN A 150 -15.62 9.73 -9.35
CA ASN A 150 -15.51 11.06 -8.79
C ASN A 150 -14.21 11.71 -9.25
N GLN A 151 -14.28 12.91 -9.83
CA GLN A 151 -13.12 13.63 -10.37
C GLN A 151 -12.13 14.07 -9.27
N ASN A 152 -12.60 14.16 -8.03
CA ASN A 152 -11.78 14.49 -6.87
C ASN A 152 -11.02 13.27 -6.32
N LEU A 153 -11.33 12.04 -6.75
CA LEU A 153 -10.63 10.84 -6.31
C LEU A 153 -9.49 10.51 -7.26
N LYS A 154 -8.31 10.39 -6.69
CA LYS A 154 -7.11 9.85 -7.35
C LYS A 154 -6.61 8.64 -6.58
N VAL A 155 -6.07 7.65 -7.27
CA VAL A 155 -5.52 6.46 -6.63
C VAL A 155 -4.08 6.25 -7.08
N THR A 156 -3.21 5.94 -6.12
CA THR A 156 -1.82 5.57 -6.38
C THR A 156 -1.56 4.18 -5.82
N LEU A 157 -1.17 3.26 -6.69
CA LEU A 157 -0.69 1.94 -6.28
C LEU A 157 0.83 1.98 -6.16
N LEU A 158 1.35 1.56 -5.01
CA LEU A 158 2.78 1.44 -4.78
C LEU A 158 3.17 -0.04 -4.74
N LEU A 159 3.92 -0.51 -5.72
CA LEU A 159 4.55 -1.81 -5.67
C LEU A 159 5.85 -1.68 -4.85
N ILE A 160 5.86 -2.24 -3.64
CA ILE A 160 6.91 -2.06 -2.64
C ILE A 160 7.53 -3.40 -2.26
N ASP A 161 8.85 -3.43 -2.17
CA ASP A 161 9.54 -4.52 -1.47
C ASP A 161 9.43 -4.27 0.03
N MET A 162 9.09 -5.32 0.79
CA MET A 162 8.88 -5.20 2.23
C MET A 162 9.31 -6.43 3.02
N GLU A 163 9.67 -6.21 4.26
CA GLU A 163 9.84 -7.23 5.26
C GLU A 163 8.61 -7.31 6.14
N GLU A 164 8.08 -8.51 6.33
CA GLU A 164 6.95 -8.77 7.20
C GLU A 164 7.42 -9.61 8.38
N TYR A 165 7.29 -9.06 9.57
CA TYR A 165 7.56 -9.74 10.82
C TYR A 165 6.29 -10.38 11.37
N LYS A 166 6.40 -11.59 11.88
CA LYS A 166 5.30 -12.37 12.47
C LYS A 166 5.70 -12.92 13.82
N LEU A 167 4.74 -13.08 14.72
CA LEU A 167 4.99 -13.74 16.01
C LEU A 167 4.84 -15.26 15.86
N LEU A 168 5.73 -16.03 16.45
CA LEU A 168 5.67 -17.49 16.55
C LEU A 168 4.68 -17.91 17.65
N ASN A 169 3.44 -17.44 17.56
CA ASN A 169 2.39 -17.72 18.57
C ASN A 169 1.40 -18.81 18.15
N GLY A 170 1.65 -19.50 17.03
CA GLY A 170 0.87 -20.64 16.54
C GLY A 170 -0.49 -20.32 15.95
N TRP A 171 -1.07 -19.14 16.19
CA TRP A 171 -2.40 -18.73 15.73
C TRP A 171 -2.41 -17.29 15.22
N SER A 172 -3.13 -17.04 14.14
CA SER A 172 -3.42 -15.68 13.68
C SER A 172 -4.66 -15.13 14.41
N TYR A 173 -4.81 -13.80 14.43
CA TYR A 173 -6.03 -13.13 14.93
C TYR A 173 -7.33 -13.64 14.29
N ASP A 174 -7.26 -14.12 13.05
CA ASP A 174 -8.41 -14.68 12.31
C ASP A 174 -8.75 -16.13 12.74
N LYS A 175 -8.20 -16.62 13.85
CA LYS A 175 -8.36 -17.99 14.37
C LYS A 175 -7.95 -19.08 13.38
N LYS A 176 -7.16 -18.73 12.35
CA LYS A 176 -6.56 -19.67 11.41
C LYS A 176 -5.20 -20.11 11.94
N ARG A 177 -4.84 -21.37 11.69
CA ARG A 177 -3.52 -21.88 12.00
C ARG A 177 -2.46 -21.04 11.30
N GLY A 178 -1.55 -20.43 12.04
CA GLY A 178 -0.54 -19.53 11.49
C GLY A 178 0.12 -18.69 12.56
N SER A 179 0.59 -17.53 12.18
CA SER A 179 1.28 -16.58 13.06
C SER A 179 0.66 -15.19 12.91
N THR A 180 0.54 -14.49 14.01
CA THR A 180 0.06 -13.11 14.01
C THR A 180 1.08 -12.22 13.34
N ARG A 181 0.62 -11.35 12.42
CA ARG A 181 1.48 -10.31 11.85
C ARG A 181 1.83 -9.31 12.94
N TYR A 182 3.12 -9.05 13.06
CA TYR A 182 3.65 -8.09 14.01
C TYR A 182 3.82 -6.73 13.33
N ASP A 183 4.66 -6.64 12.28
CA ASP A 183 4.90 -5.41 11.54
C ASP A 183 5.26 -5.65 10.07
N ARG A 184 5.25 -4.57 9.29
CA ARG A 184 5.77 -4.49 7.93
C ARG A 184 6.70 -3.31 7.81
N VAL A 185 7.93 -3.59 7.42
CA VAL A 185 8.95 -2.58 7.17
C VAL A 185 9.16 -2.47 5.66
N PRO A 186 8.96 -1.28 5.06
CA PRO A 186 9.21 -1.11 3.64
C PRO A 186 10.70 -1.09 3.36
N VAL A 187 11.13 -1.75 2.28
CA VAL A 187 12.53 -1.82 1.85
C VAL A 187 12.81 -0.80 0.74
N GLY A 188 11.97 -0.78 -0.29
CA GLY A 188 12.10 0.13 -1.41
C GLY A 188 10.88 0.10 -2.32
N ILE A 189 10.61 1.20 -3.02
CA ILE A 189 9.53 1.30 -4.01
C ILE A 189 10.06 0.76 -5.34
N ARG A 190 9.32 -0.16 -5.96
CA ARG A 190 9.66 -0.75 -7.28
C ARG A 190 8.94 -0.07 -8.43
N ARG A 191 7.70 0.30 -8.20
CA ARG A 191 6.85 0.92 -9.22
C ARG A 191 5.74 1.74 -8.57
N ILE A 192 5.42 2.87 -9.21
CA ILE A 192 4.26 3.70 -8.89
C ILE A 192 3.32 3.64 -10.08
N VAL A 193 2.03 3.39 -9.83
CA VAL A 193 0.97 3.44 -10.83
C VAL A 193 -0.10 4.38 -10.34
N LYS A 194 -0.39 5.42 -11.12
CA LYS A 194 -1.42 6.42 -10.80
C LYS A 194 -2.67 6.20 -11.65
N PHE A 195 -3.81 6.37 -11.02
CA PHE A 195 -5.11 6.46 -11.64
C PHE A 195 -5.71 7.82 -11.23
N ASP A 196 -5.56 8.79 -12.08
CA ASP A 196 -6.03 10.16 -11.85
C ASP A 196 -7.39 10.40 -12.52
N ARG A 197 -7.77 9.54 -13.48
CA ARG A 197 -9.04 9.58 -14.22
C ARG A 197 -9.62 8.18 -14.39
N ILE A 198 -10.90 8.11 -14.71
CA ILE A 198 -11.60 6.83 -14.88
C ILE A 198 -11.00 5.99 -16.03
N GLU A 199 -10.48 6.65 -17.06
CA GLU A 199 -9.87 6.00 -18.22
C GLU A 199 -8.60 5.22 -17.85
N ASP A 200 -7.88 5.65 -16.81
CA ASP A 200 -6.63 5.03 -16.37
C ASP A 200 -6.86 3.60 -15.81
N TYR A 201 -8.08 3.30 -15.36
CA TYR A 201 -8.43 1.95 -14.88
C TYR A 201 -8.70 0.97 -16.04
N MET A 202 -9.04 1.47 -17.23
CA MET A 202 -9.49 0.64 -18.36
C MET A 202 -8.44 -0.36 -18.85
N PRO A 203 -7.15 0.02 -19.04
CA PRO A 203 -6.12 -0.93 -19.50
C PRO A 203 -5.93 -2.10 -18.54
N VAL A 204 -6.00 -1.82 -17.23
CA VAL A 204 -5.82 -2.84 -16.18
C VAL A 204 -7.02 -3.79 -16.14
N SER A 205 -8.24 -3.26 -16.27
CA SER A 205 -9.48 -4.06 -16.29
C SER A 205 -9.54 -4.96 -17.52
N TYR A 206 -9.20 -4.44 -18.71
CA TYR A 206 -9.27 -5.17 -19.97
C TYR A 206 -8.28 -6.33 -20.07
N THR A 207 -7.05 -6.11 -19.62
CA THR A 207 -6.01 -7.16 -19.61
C THR A 207 -6.33 -8.27 -18.60
N HIS A 208 -7.00 -7.95 -17.50
CA HIS A 208 -7.44 -8.96 -16.54
C HIS A 208 -8.53 -9.86 -17.11
N LEU A 209 -9.52 -9.30 -17.80
CA LEU A 209 -10.57 -10.08 -18.48
C LEU A 209 -9.95 -11.01 -19.52
N ARG A 210 -9.00 -10.54 -20.32
CA ARG A 210 -8.34 -11.33 -21.36
C ARG A 210 -7.44 -12.46 -20.80
N ALA A 211 -6.90 -12.30 -19.60
CA ALA A 211 -6.11 -13.34 -18.94
C ALA A 211 -6.97 -14.51 -18.43
N HIS A 212 -8.27 -14.32 -18.25
CA HIS A 212 -9.24 -15.35 -17.88
C HIS A 212 -9.94 -15.99 -19.08
N GLU A 213 -9.81 -15.43 -20.28
CA GLU A 213 -10.27 -16.00 -21.55
C GLU A 213 -9.15 -16.82 -22.20
N THR A 214 -8.56 -17.78 -21.50
CA THR A 214 -7.84 -18.87 -22.17
C THR A 214 -8.88 -19.83 -22.76
N PRO A 215 -8.88 -20.08 -24.08
CA PRO A 215 -9.80 -21.04 -24.66
C PRO A 215 -9.41 -22.46 -24.24
N GLU A 216 -10.06 -23.00 -23.23
CA GLU A 216 -10.29 -24.42 -23.19
C GLU A 216 -11.40 -24.68 -24.21
N HIS A 217 -11.03 -25.11 -25.40
CA HIS A 217 -11.76 -25.93 -26.36
C HIS A 217 -11.25 -25.67 -27.77
N LEU A 218 -10.19 -26.35 -28.13
CA LEU A 218 -9.94 -26.79 -29.48
C LEU A 218 -9.35 -28.20 -29.37
N VAL A 219 -10.23 -29.16 -29.28
CA VAL A 219 -9.99 -30.54 -29.72
C VAL A 219 -10.95 -30.82 -30.86
#